data_c676d56d1b2bdd746525c121cf64a1a5
#
_entry.id   c676d56d1b2bdd746525c121cf64a1a5
#
_cell.length_a   1.000
_cell.length_b   1.000
_cell.length_c   1.000
_cell.angle_alpha   90.00
_cell.angle_beta   90.00
_cell.angle_gamma   90.00
#
_symmetry.space_group_name_H-M   'P 1'
#
loop_
_entity.id
_entity.type
_entity.pdbx_description
1 polymer ?
#
loop_
_entity_poly.entity_id
_entity_poly.type
_entity_poly.pdbx_seq_one_letter_code
_entity_poly.pdbx_strand_id
1 'polypeptide(L)'
;QRQMCIRDRRNNLFRNGHGAITLGSEMAGGVTNLSVSQCVFSHTDRGLRIKTRRGRGKDAIIDGVLFENIKMHNVLTPFVINMYYFCDPDGHTEYVYSRNAKKFPVDDRTPYLGKFAFRNIECTDCECMAGYFDGLVEQPIKEVVLENVSFAFKADAQPHTPAMLENVRKDYCKEGLYVDNVENLVLKNVTFKDVVGEKIIRKNCGKVTQN
;
A
#
# COMPACT_ATOMS: atom_id res chain seq x y z
N GLN A 1 -24.48 3.13 -12.05
CA GLN A 1 -23.35 3.20 -11.12
C GLN A 1 -22.53 4.44 -11.48
N ARG A 2 -22.44 5.41 -10.55
CA ARG A 2 -21.58 6.58 -10.77
C ARG A 2 -20.17 6.23 -10.32
N GLN A 3 -19.27 5.96 -11.25
CA GLN A 3 -17.84 6.06 -11.01
C GLN A 3 -17.55 7.49 -10.55
N MET A 4 -17.00 7.63 -9.37
CA MET A 4 -16.55 8.94 -8.92
C MET A 4 -15.19 9.23 -9.55
N CYS A 5 -15.19 10.06 -10.58
CA CYS A 5 -14.09 10.23 -11.49
C CYS A 5 -12.94 11.11 -11.05
N ILE A 6 -13.06 11.96 -10.04
CA ILE A 6 -11.96 12.78 -9.51
C ILE A 6 -12.19 13.01 -8.02
N ARG A 7 -11.18 12.73 -7.20
CA ARG A 7 -11.21 13.00 -5.77
C ARG A 7 -9.94 13.69 -5.34
N ASP A 8 -10.05 14.91 -4.88
CA ASP A 8 -8.92 15.68 -4.37
C ASP A 8 -8.97 15.79 -2.85
N ARG A 9 -7.81 15.59 -2.22
CA ARG A 9 -7.52 15.92 -0.83
C ARG A 9 -6.32 16.82 -0.80
N ARG A 10 -6.50 18.08 -0.43
CA ARG A 10 -5.44 19.09 -0.46
C ARG A 10 -5.41 19.90 0.82
N ASN A 11 -4.18 20.22 1.28
CA ASN A 11 -3.97 21.08 2.44
C ASN A 11 -4.67 20.58 3.72
N ASN A 12 -4.63 19.28 3.97
CA ASN A 12 -5.25 18.66 5.13
C ASN A 12 -4.21 18.13 6.13
N LEU A 13 -4.53 18.20 7.40
CA LEU A 13 -3.86 17.48 8.46
C LEU A 13 -4.69 16.26 8.85
N PHE A 14 -4.12 15.06 8.70
CA PHE A 14 -4.68 13.81 9.20
C PHE A 14 -3.91 13.40 10.46
N ARG A 15 -4.61 13.25 11.56
CA ARG A 15 -3.98 12.96 12.85
C ARG A 15 -4.74 11.89 13.61
N ASN A 16 -3.98 10.92 14.15
CA ASN A 16 -4.47 9.82 14.98
C ASN A 16 -5.52 8.95 14.26
N GLY A 17 -5.12 7.82 13.72
CA GLY A 17 -6.07 6.93 13.04
C GLY A 17 -5.41 5.73 12.40
N HIS A 18 -6.20 4.72 12.04
CA HIS A 18 -5.70 3.51 11.39
C HIS A 18 -5.22 3.72 9.95
N GLY A 19 -5.51 4.86 9.36
CA GLY A 19 -5.03 5.25 8.04
C GLY A 19 -5.46 6.67 7.71
N ALA A 20 -4.52 7.51 7.24
CA ALA A 20 -4.85 8.87 6.82
C ALA A 20 -5.78 8.83 5.59
N ILE A 21 -5.44 8.02 4.59
CA ILE A 21 -6.28 7.74 3.43
C ILE A 21 -6.50 6.24 3.34
N THR A 22 -7.76 5.82 3.42
CA THR A 22 -8.13 4.41 3.37
C THR A 22 -9.11 4.14 2.23
N LEU A 23 -8.81 3.14 1.40
CA LEU A 23 -9.66 2.65 0.32
C LEU A 23 -9.96 1.16 0.55
N GLY A 24 -11.26 0.81 0.52
CA GLY A 24 -11.68 -0.57 0.73
C GLY A 24 -12.00 -0.90 2.19
N SER A 25 -12.34 -2.13 2.48
CA SER A 25 -12.43 -3.30 1.56
C SER A 25 -13.70 -3.38 0.71
N GLU A 26 -14.83 -2.82 1.20
CA GLU A 26 -16.08 -2.73 0.44
C GLU A 26 -15.98 -1.58 -0.57
N MET A 27 -15.71 -1.93 -1.84
CA MET A 27 -15.43 -0.94 -2.88
C MET A 27 -15.94 -1.38 -4.25
N ALA A 28 -17.14 -1.92 -4.27
CA ALA A 28 -17.75 -2.46 -5.49
C ALA A 28 -17.90 -1.44 -6.64
N GLY A 29 -17.85 -0.14 -6.35
CA GLY A 29 -17.90 0.91 -7.37
C GLY A 29 -16.53 1.47 -7.79
N GLY A 30 -15.45 0.97 -7.19
CA GLY A 30 -14.09 1.43 -7.47
C GLY A 30 -13.77 2.87 -7.05
N VAL A 31 -12.50 3.25 -7.21
CA VAL A 31 -11.98 4.62 -7.04
C VAL A 31 -10.98 4.90 -8.13
N THR A 32 -11.22 5.90 -8.97
CA THR A 32 -10.28 6.31 -10.01
C THR A 32 -9.88 7.77 -9.85
N ASN A 33 -8.65 8.10 -10.26
CA ASN A 33 -8.14 9.47 -10.28
C ASN A 33 -8.22 10.17 -8.91
N LEU A 34 -7.71 9.50 -7.85
CA LEU A 34 -7.54 10.09 -6.53
C LEU A 34 -6.26 10.90 -6.48
N SER A 35 -6.34 12.17 -6.15
CA SER A 35 -5.20 13.04 -5.88
C SER A 35 -5.17 13.44 -4.40
N VAL A 36 -4.03 13.24 -3.75
CA VAL A 36 -3.76 13.67 -2.38
C VAL A 36 -2.49 14.50 -2.38
N SER A 37 -2.59 15.78 -2.06
CA SER A 37 -1.45 16.68 -2.18
C SER A 37 -1.35 17.70 -1.05
N GLN A 38 -0.12 18.14 -0.76
CA GLN A 38 0.15 19.18 0.24
C GLN A 38 -0.48 18.86 1.61
N CYS A 39 -0.45 17.60 2.00
CA CYS A 39 -1.03 17.11 3.25
C CYS A 39 0.05 16.76 4.28
N VAL A 40 -0.35 16.74 5.53
CA VAL A 40 0.45 16.25 6.63
C VAL A 40 -0.28 15.07 7.28
N PHE A 41 0.42 13.94 7.43
CA PHE A 41 -0.07 12.78 8.17
C PHE A 41 0.75 12.66 9.45
N SER A 42 0.09 12.51 10.58
CA SER A 42 0.76 12.52 11.88
C SER A 42 0.12 11.52 12.83
N HIS A 43 0.92 10.63 13.40
CA HIS A 43 0.48 9.63 14.37
C HIS A 43 -0.67 8.75 13.81
N THR A 44 -0.53 8.30 12.58
CA THR A 44 -1.45 7.34 11.96
C THR A 44 -0.74 6.00 11.76
N ASP A 45 -1.48 4.91 11.81
CA ASP A 45 -0.86 3.60 11.58
C ASP A 45 -0.37 3.47 10.11
N ARG A 46 -1.09 4.04 9.15
CA ARG A 46 -0.72 4.09 7.72
C ARG A 46 -1.01 5.45 7.12
N GLY A 47 -0.19 5.85 6.17
CA GLY A 47 -0.45 7.00 5.31
C GLY A 47 -1.50 6.66 4.25
N LEU A 48 -1.18 5.74 3.35
CA LEU A 48 -2.14 5.11 2.44
C LEU A 48 -2.43 3.68 2.91
N ARG A 49 -3.70 3.34 2.97
CA ARG A 49 -4.17 2.01 3.32
C ARG A 49 -5.16 1.51 2.27
N ILE A 50 -4.71 0.62 1.38
CA ILE A 50 -5.59 -0.07 0.42
C ILE A 50 -5.80 -1.51 0.89
N LYS A 51 -7.08 -1.86 1.06
CA LYS A 51 -7.53 -3.16 1.51
C LYS A 51 -8.45 -3.75 0.45
N THR A 52 -8.04 -4.83 -0.16
CA THR A 52 -8.91 -5.58 -1.08
C THR A 52 -8.54 -7.05 -1.08
N ARG A 53 -9.29 -7.85 -1.76
CA ARG A 53 -9.04 -9.27 -1.96
C ARG A 53 -9.85 -9.82 -3.13
N ARG A 54 -9.46 -10.96 -3.64
CA ARG A 54 -10.35 -11.74 -4.52
C ARG A 54 -11.72 -11.91 -3.84
N GLY A 55 -12.80 -11.83 -4.61
CA GLY A 55 -14.17 -11.86 -4.10
C GLY A 55 -14.80 -10.46 -3.94
N ARG A 56 -14.03 -9.37 -4.06
CA ARG A 56 -14.60 -8.00 -4.05
C ARG A 56 -15.21 -7.58 -5.39
N GLY A 57 -14.95 -8.35 -6.44
CA GLY A 57 -15.57 -8.16 -7.75
C GLY A 57 -14.70 -7.41 -8.75
N LYS A 58 -14.97 -7.62 -10.03
CA LYS A 58 -14.25 -6.98 -11.13
C LYS A 58 -14.41 -5.46 -11.19
N ASP A 59 -15.49 -4.93 -10.61
CA ASP A 59 -15.77 -3.49 -10.56
C ASP A 59 -15.08 -2.81 -9.36
N ALA A 60 -14.43 -3.60 -8.49
CA ALA A 60 -13.55 -3.09 -7.43
C ALA A 60 -12.21 -2.63 -8.03
N ILE A 61 -12.25 -1.51 -8.74
CA ILE A 61 -11.11 -0.92 -9.44
C ILE A 61 -10.53 0.21 -8.61
N ILE A 62 -9.22 0.20 -8.35
CA ILE A 62 -8.49 1.38 -7.85
C ILE A 62 -7.40 1.71 -8.87
N ASP A 63 -7.48 2.88 -9.49
CA ASP A 63 -6.52 3.29 -10.52
C ASP A 63 -6.30 4.81 -10.54
N GLY A 64 -5.09 5.22 -10.93
CA GLY A 64 -4.75 6.64 -11.02
C GLY A 64 -4.67 7.32 -9.65
N VAL A 65 -4.02 6.69 -8.68
CA VAL A 65 -3.81 7.25 -7.33
C VAL A 65 -2.50 8.04 -7.31
N LEU A 66 -2.57 9.32 -6.99
CA LEU A 66 -1.42 10.20 -6.83
C LEU A 66 -1.34 10.75 -5.41
N PHE A 67 -0.19 10.55 -4.78
CA PHE A 67 0.22 11.19 -3.52
C PHE A 67 1.41 12.11 -3.81
N GLU A 68 1.29 13.38 -3.51
CA GLU A 68 2.32 14.35 -3.87
C GLU A 68 2.52 15.44 -2.82
N ASN A 69 3.79 15.79 -2.57
CA ASN A 69 4.16 16.85 -1.63
C ASN A 69 3.56 16.63 -0.23
N ILE A 70 3.82 15.47 0.35
CA ILE A 70 3.25 15.05 1.63
C ILE A 70 4.36 14.88 2.67
N LYS A 71 4.09 15.32 3.89
CA LYS A 71 4.91 15.03 5.06
C LYS A 71 4.19 14.02 5.96
N MET A 72 4.90 12.97 6.32
CA MET A 72 4.42 11.96 7.26
C MET A 72 5.34 11.96 8.48
N HIS A 73 4.75 12.09 9.66
CA HIS A 73 5.48 12.05 10.92
C HIS A 73 4.86 11.05 11.89
N ASN A 74 5.67 10.14 12.40
CA ASN A 74 5.23 9.05 13.26
C ASN A 74 4.06 8.27 12.62
N VAL A 75 4.27 7.83 11.37
CA VAL A 75 3.38 6.93 10.64
C VAL A 75 4.02 5.56 10.64
N LEU A 76 3.37 4.57 11.26
CA LEU A 76 3.97 3.25 11.47
C LEU A 76 4.41 2.60 10.15
N THR A 77 3.53 2.61 9.15
CA THR A 77 3.82 2.13 7.80
C THR A 77 3.24 3.11 6.76
N PRO A 78 4.06 3.97 6.14
CA PRO A 78 3.60 4.98 5.18
C PRO A 78 2.68 4.47 4.08
N PHE A 79 3.00 3.34 3.44
CA PHE A 79 2.22 2.84 2.32
C PHE A 79 1.87 1.37 2.50
N VAL A 80 0.58 1.03 2.46
CA VAL A 80 0.10 -0.35 2.48
C VAL A 80 -0.91 -0.58 1.36
N ILE A 81 -0.58 -1.45 0.42
CA ILE A 81 -1.49 -1.99 -0.59
C ILE A 81 -1.49 -3.51 -0.41
N ASN A 82 -2.58 -4.05 0.12
CA ASN A 82 -2.70 -5.47 0.38
C ASN A 82 -3.94 -6.05 -0.32
N MET A 83 -3.70 -6.90 -1.33
CA MET A 83 -4.75 -7.62 -2.06
C MET A 83 -5.10 -8.98 -1.43
N TYR A 84 -4.61 -9.26 -0.24
CA TYR A 84 -4.95 -10.43 0.56
C TYR A 84 -5.55 -10.03 1.91
N TYR A 85 -6.41 -9.01 1.88
CA TYR A 85 -7.03 -8.49 3.09
C TYR A 85 -7.95 -9.54 3.75
N PHE A 86 -7.81 -9.65 5.04
CA PHE A 86 -8.35 -10.71 5.84
C PHE A 86 -9.08 -10.14 7.07
N CYS A 87 -10.40 -10.01 7.03
CA CYS A 87 -11.13 -9.49 8.18
C CYS A 87 -12.58 -9.98 8.34
N ASP A 88 -13.06 -10.75 7.40
CA ASP A 88 -14.42 -11.31 7.43
C ASP A 88 -14.37 -12.83 7.18
N PRO A 89 -15.43 -13.58 7.48
CA PRO A 89 -15.42 -15.04 7.30
C PRO A 89 -15.05 -15.48 5.89
N ASP A 90 -15.53 -14.78 4.87
CA ASP A 90 -15.20 -15.08 3.47
C ASP A 90 -13.72 -14.78 3.18
N GLY A 91 -13.19 -13.70 3.77
CA GLY A 91 -11.80 -13.33 3.66
C GLY A 91 -10.83 -14.40 4.14
N HIS A 92 -11.16 -15.11 5.19
CA HIS A 92 -10.34 -16.21 5.72
C HIS A 92 -10.15 -17.33 4.68
N THR A 93 -11.21 -17.77 4.05
CA THR A 93 -11.15 -18.81 3.02
C THR A 93 -10.39 -18.34 1.79
N GLU A 94 -10.70 -17.18 1.26
CA GLU A 94 -10.01 -16.59 0.11
C GLU A 94 -8.52 -16.37 0.38
N TYR A 95 -8.17 -15.94 1.59
CA TYR A 95 -6.77 -15.75 1.99
C TYR A 95 -5.99 -17.07 1.91
N VAL A 96 -6.49 -18.14 2.54
CA VAL A 96 -5.81 -19.45 2.54
C VAL A 96 -5.62 -19.97 1.13
N TYR A 97 -6.62 -19.86 0.27
CA TYR A 97 -6.51 -20.29 -1.12
C TYR A 97 -5.52 -19.43 -1.91
N SER A 98 -5.61 -18.13 -1.80
CA SER A 98 -4.78 -17.21 -2.56
C SER A 98 -3.30 -17.28 -2.15
N ARG A 99 -3.03 -17.40 -0.86
CA ARG A 99 -1.66 -17.49 -0.34
C ARG A 99 -0.96 -18.82 -0.64
N ASN A 100 -1.72 -19.90 -0.78
CA ASN A 100 -1.17 -21.22 -1.13
C ASN A 100 -0.84 -21.35 -2.63
N ALA A 101 -0.71 -20.24 -3.32
CA ALA A 101 -0.03 -20.08 -4.61
C ALA A 101 -0.68 -20.81 -5.80
N LYS A 102 -1.98 -20.96 -5.85
CA LYS A 102 -2.62 -21.27 -7.12
C LYS A 102 -2.99 -19.97 -7.82
N LYS A 103 -2.49 -19.80 -9.03
CA LYS A 103 -2.95 -18.73 -9.92
C LYS A 103 -4.38 -19.05 -10.33
N PHE A 104 -5.30 -18.23 -9.88
CA PHE A 104 -6.70 -18.32 -10.30
C PHE A 104 -6.90 -17.69 -11.68
N PRO A 105 -7.95 -18.04 -12.42
CA PRO A 105 -8.34 -17.26 -13.58
C PRO A 105 -8.78 -15.85 -13.14
N VAL A 106 -8.49 -14.86 -13.98
CA VAL A 106 -9.08 -13.52 -13.83
C VAL A 106 -10.54 -13.60 -14.22
N ASP A 107 -11.44 -13.35 -13.31
CA ASP A 107 -12.89 -13.50 -13.48
C ASP A 107 -13.66 -12.38 -12.75
N ASP A 108 -14.98 -12.50 -12.68
CA ASP A 108 -15.88 -11.52 -12.06
C ASP A 108 -15.61 -11.29 -10.55
N ARG A 109 -14.79 -12.12 -9.92
CA ARG A 109 -14.41 -11.97 -8.50
C ARG A 109 -13.11 -11.20 -8.32
N THR A 110 -12.36 -10.93 -9.38
CA THR A 110 -10.99 -10.42 -9.33
C THR A 110 -10.98 -8.89 -9.35
N PRO A 111 -10.53 -8.22 -8.26
CA PRO A 111 -10.38 -6.77 -8.24
C PRO A 111 -9.17 -6.32 -9.07
N TYR A 112 -9.19 -5.08 -9.52
CA TYR A 112 -8.11 -4.48 -10.30
C TYR A 112 -7.45 -3.33 -9.56
N LEU A 113 -6.13 -3.40 -9.39
CA LEU A 113 -5.31 -2.31 -8.91
C LEU A 113 -4.38 -1.82 -10.03
N GLY A 114 -4.58 -0.57 -10.47
CA GLY A 114 -3.88 0.04 -11.57
C GLY A 114 -2.59 0.74 -11.17
N LYS A 115 -2.55 2.06 -11.28
CA LYS A 115 -1.35 2.89 -11.11
C LYS A 115 -1.38 3.67 -9.81
N PHE A 116 -0.25 3.64 -9.10
CA PHE A 116 -0.02 4.35 -7.84
C PHE A 116 1.28 5.13 -7.95
N ALA A 117 1.21 6.44 -7.78
CA ALA A 117 2.37 7.32 -7.81
C ALA A 117 2.53 8.08 -6.48
N PHE A 118 3.73 8.02 -5.94
CA PHE A 118 4.14 8.67 -4.70
C PHE A 118 5.32 9.59 -5.01
N ARG A 119 5.13 10.91 -4.90
CA ARG A 119 6.11 11.90 -5.31
C ARG A 119 6.38 12.94 -4.23
N ASN A 120 7.65 13.28 -4.05
CA ASN A 120 8.06 14.33 -3.12
C ASN A 120 7.48 14.11 -1.72
N ILE A 121 7.77 12.95 -1.13
CA ILE A 121 7.21 12.55 0.19
C ILE A 121 8.34 12.36 1.18
N GLU A 122 8.22 12.99 2.33
CA GLU A 122 9.11 12.85 3.46
C GLU A 122 8.39 12.08 4.58
N CYS A 123 8.96 10.94 4.99
CA CYS A 123 8.45 10.12 6.09
C CYS A 123 9.49 10.09 7.21
N THR A 124 9.13 10.64 8.37
CA THR A 124 9.98 10.66 9.57
C THR A 124 9.35 9.86 10.70
N ASP A 125 10.21 9.29 11.54
CA ASP A 125 9.80 8.49 12.70
C ASP A 125 8.85 7.33 12.33
N CYS A 126 9.13 6.64 11.21
CA CYS A 126 8.46 5.38 10.89
C CYS A 126 8.87 4.30 11.90
N GLU A 127 8.02 3.33 12.15
CA GLU A 127 8.33 2.27 13.11
C GLU A 127 8.34 0.86 12.50
N CYS A 128 7.32 0.48 11.74
CA CYS A 128 7.19 -0.88 11.23
C CYS A 128 7.99 -1.10 9.94
N MET A 129 7.56 -0.49 8.85
CA MET A 129 8.19 -0.63 7.55
C MET A 129 7.89 0.56 6.65
N ALA A 130 8.73 0.76 5.63
CA ALA A 130 8.55 1.84 4.67
C ALA A 130 7.31 1.67 3.80
N GLY A 131 7.03 0.45 3.36
CA GLY A 131 5.85 0.15 2.58
C GLY A 131 5.67 -1.34 2.31
N TYR A 132 4.42 -1.70 2.05
CA TYR A 132 3.99 -3.06 1.76
C TYR A 132 3.07 -3.06 0.55
N PHE A 133 3.53 -3.62 -0.56
CA PHE A 133 2.80 -3.74 -1.81
C PHE A 133 2.67 -5.20 -2.18
N ASP A 134 1.46 -5.75 -2.07
CA ASP A 134 1.20 -7.18 -2.22
C ASP A 134 0.00 -7.40 -3.15
N GLY A 135 0.30 -7.62 -4.42
CA GLY A 135 -0.67 -7.88 -5.48
C GLY A 135 -1.12 -9.33 -5.55
N LEU A 136 -2.22 -9.60 -6.24
CA LEU A 136 -2.64 -10.97 -6.55
C LEU A 136 -1.72 -11.60 -7.61
N VAL A 137 -1.50 -12.90 -7.51
CA VAL A 137 -0.70 -13.65 -8.49
C VAL A 137 -1.34 -13.60 -9.89
N GLU A 138 -2.65 -13.72 -9.97
CA GLU A 138 -3.41 -13.68 -11.22
C GLU A 138 -3.63 -12.28 -11.77
N GLN A 139 -3.67 -11.26 -10.90
CA GLN A 139 -3.93 -9.86 -11.24
C GLN A 139 -3.00 -8.95 -10.44
N PRO A 140 -1.72 -8.87 -10.83
CA PRO A 140 -0.74 -8.03 -10.15
C PRO A 140 -1.12 -6.54 -10.16
N ILE A 141 -0.60 -5.79 -9.19
CA ILE A 141 -0.66 -4.33 -9.22
C ILE A 141 0.06 -3.86 -10.50
N LYS A 142 -0.57 -3.01 -11.30
CA LYS A 142 -0.01 -2.62 -12.61
C LYS A 142 1.24 -1.77 -12.52
N GLU A 143 1.22 -0.76 -11.65
CA GLU A 143 2.38 0.14 -11.54
C GLU A 143 2.47 0.77 -10.14
N VAL A 144 3.66 0.77 -9.58
CA VAL A 144 4.01 1.52 -8.38
C VAL A 144 5.21 2.40 -8.69
N VAL A 145 5.07 3.70 -8.53
CA VAL A 145 6.12 4.71 -8.73
C VAL A 145 6.40 5.41 -7.42
N LEU A 146 7.65 5.34 -6.94
CA LEU A 146 8.17 6.18 -5.87
C LEU A 146 9.23 7.12 -6.46
N GLU A 147 9.03 8.43 -6.35
CA GLU A 147 9.93 9.44 -6.88
C GLU A 147 10.19 10.54 -5.84
N ASN A 148 11.46 10.74 -5.48
CA ASN A 148 11.85 11.65 -4.39
C ASN A 148 11.13 11.32 -3.07
N VAL A 149 11.27 10.09 -2.59
CA VAL A 149 10.64 9.62 -1.35
C VAL A 149 11.71 9.24 -0.33
N SER A 150 11.62 9.80 0.87
CA SER A 150 12.53 9.49 1.97
C SER A 150 11.81 8.83 3.12
N PHE A 151 12.44 7.81 3.68
CA PHE A 151 11.99 7.10 4.88
C PHE A 151 13.06 7.19 5.96
N ALA A 152 12.72 7.70 7.12
CA ALA A 152 13.56 7.68 8.31
C ALA A 152 12.84 6.97 9.46
N PHE A 153 13.50 5.99 10.04
CA PHE A 153 12.94 5.22 11.13
C PHE A 153 13.33 5.80 12.49
N LYS A 154 12.43 5.69 13.44
CA LYS A 154 12.63 6.12 14.82
C LYS A 154 13.73 5.28 15.49
N ALA A 155 14.61 5.92 16.24
CA ALA A 155 15.75 5.23 16.85
C ALA A 155 15.30 4.10 17.79
N ASP A 156 14.29 4.37 18.60
CA ASP A 156 13.73 3.51 19.63
C ASP A 156 12.43 2.79 19.18
N ALA A 157 12.24 2.61 17.87
CA ALA A 157 11.08 1.92 17.32
C ALA A 157 10.92 0.52 17.94
N GLN A 158 9.69 0.18 18.27
CA GLN A 158 9.33 -1.12 18.83
C GLN A 158 8.67 -1.99 17.76
N PRO A 159 8.78 -3.32 17.86
CA PRO A 159 8.03 -4.23 16.99
C PRO A 159 6.52 -4.04 17.12
N HIS A 160 5.83 -4.04 16.00
CA HIS A 160 4.37 -3.91 15.93
C HIS A 160 3.75 -5.01 15.07
N THR A 161 2.54 -5.38 15.42
CA THR A 161 1.68 -6.27 14.62
C THR A 161 0.56 -5.46 13.96
N PRO A 162 0.81 -4.85 12.79
CA PRO A 162 -0.23 -4.08 12.11
C PRO A 162 -1.38 -4.96 11.64
N ALA A 163 -2.62 -4.61 11.97
CA ALA A 163 -3.82 -5.40 11.69
C ALA A 163 -3.98 -5.85 10.23
N MET A 164 -3.44 -5.13 9.27
CA MET A 164 -3.48 -5.54 7.85
C MET A 164 -2.40 -6.56 7.46
N LEU A 165 -1.40 -6.75 8.28
CA LEU A 165 -0.22 -7.58 7.97
C LEU A 165 -0.07 -8.73 8.95
N GLU A 166 -0.92 -8.84 9.97
CA GLU A 166 -0.85 -9.86 11.01
C GLU A 166 -0.95 -11.29 10.49
N ASN A 167 -1.64 -11.48 9.38
CA ASN A 167 -1.79 -12.76 8.71
C ASN A 167 -0.57 -13.15 7.85
N VAL A 168 0.38 -12.26 7.67
CA VAL A 168 1.64 -12.52 6.98
C VAL A 168 2.73 -12.83 7.99
N ARG A 169 2.88 -11.97 8.97
CA ARG A 169 3.84 -12.07 10.07
C ARG A 169 3.36 -11.21 11.24
N LYS A 170 3.81 -11.50 12.44
CA LYS A 170 3.38 -10.73 13.62
C LYS A 170 4.26 -9.53 13.93
N ASP A 171 5.56 -9.62 13.73
CA ASP A 171 6.51 -8.62 14.19
C ASP A 171 7.17 -7.90 13.02
N TYR A 172 7.00 -6.59 12.96
CA TYR A 172 7.63 -5.69 12.00
C TYR A 172 8.33 -4.55 12.73
N CYS A 173 9.58 -4.28 12.42
CA CYS A 173 10.35 -3.20 13.01
C CYS A 173 11.41 -2.69 12.03
N LYS A 174 11.34 -1.43 11.64
CA LYS A 174 12.32 -0.73 10.79
C LYS A 174 12.63 -1.43 9.47
N GLU A 175 11.63 -2.02 8.83
CA GLU A 175 11.83 -2.72 7.57
C GLU A 175 11.69 -1.80 6.36
N GLY A 176 12.37 -2.15 5.29
CA GLY A 176 12.30 -1.42 4.03
C GLY A 176 10.98 -1.63 3.28
N LEU A 177 11.02 -1.56 1.96
CA LEU A 177 9.88 -1.86 1.11
C LEU A 177 9.74 -3.37 0.88
N TYR A 178 8.55 -3.90 1.05
CA TYR A 178 8.16 -5.23 0.58
C TYR A 178 7.27 -5.07 -0.66
N VAL A 179 7.67 -5.71 -1.76
CA VAL A 179 6.97 -5.61 -3.05
C VAL A 179 6.80 -7.01 -3.63
N ASP A 180 5.57 -7.45 -3.79
CA ASP A 180 5.22 -8.74 -4.38
C ASP A 180 4.09 -8.61 -5.40
N ASN A 181 4.20 -9.30 -6.53
CA ASN A 181 3.24 -9.28 -7.62
C ASN A 181 2.90 -7.85 -8.10
N VAL A 182 3.93 -7.11 -8.53
CA VAL A 182 3.82 -5.78 -9.15
C VAL A 182 4.40 -5.83 -10.56
N GLU A 183 3.65 -5.44 -11.60
CA GLU A 183 4.10 -5.52 -12.99
C GLU A 183 5.21 -4.50 -13.29
N ASN A 184 5.03 -3.23 -12.86
CA ASN A 184 6.00 -2.16 -13.07
C ASN A 184 6.33 -1.49 -11.73
N LEU A 185 7.58 -1.59 -11.30
CA LEU A 185 8.10 -0.91 -10.13
C LEU A 185 9.12 0.15 -10.57
N VAL A 186 8.86 1.41 -10.25
CA VAL A 186 9.76 2.52 -10.56
C VAL A 186 10.20 3.20 -9.26
N LEU A 187 11.51 3.20 -9.00
CA LEU A 187 12.13 3.79 -7.83
C LEU A 187 13.14 4.83 -8.28
N LYS A 188 12.86 6.10 -8.06
CA LYS A 188 13.74 7.22 -8.41
C LYS A 188 14.02 8.06 -7.17
N ASN A 189 15.29 8.19 -6.81
CA ASN A 189 15.70 8.96 -5.64
C ASN A 189 14.90 8.55 -4.38
N VAL A 190 14.91 7.24 -4.04
CA VAL A 190 14.29 6.69 -2.85
C VAL A 190 15.36 6.42 -1.80
N THR A 191 15.21 7.03 -0.63
CA THR A 191 16.22 6.95 0.43
C THR A 191 15.67 6.34 1.71
N PHE A 192 16.54 5.62 2.44
CA PHE A 192 16.21 4.96 3.69
C PHE A 192 17.27 5.28 4.73
N LYS A 193 16.83 5.73 5.89
CA LYS A 193 17.66 5.97 7.06
C LYS A 193 17.21 5.06 8.21
N ASP A 194 18.19 4.42 8.88
CA ASP A 194 17.97 3.56 10.04
C ASP A 194 17.08 2.32 9.78
N VAL A 195 17.07 1.81 8.55
CA VAL A 195 16.40 0.56 8.20
C VAL A 195 17.21 -0.64 8.71
N VAL A 196 16.52 -1.69 9.15
CA VAL A 196 17.12 -2.96 9.54
C VAL A 196 16.91 -3.99 8.43
N GLY A 197 17.99 -4.66 7.99
CA GLY A 197 17.93 -5.62 6.91
C GLY A 197 17.91 -5.01 5.51
N GLU A 198 17.21 -5.67 4.60
CA GLU A 198 17.13 -5.24 3.20
C GLU A 198 16.26 -4.00 3.04
N LYS A 199 16.77 -3.01 2.29
CA LYS A 199 16.00 -1.79 1.97
C LYS A 199 14.78 -2.09 1.09
N ILE A 200 14.89 -3.08 0.21
CA ILE A 200 13.83 -3.41 -0.75
C ILE A 200 13.83 -4.92 -0.98
N ILE A 201 12.78 -5.59 -0.54
CA ILE A 201 12.50 -7.00 -0.82
C ILE A 201 11.54 -7.04 -2.01
N ARG A 202 11.96 -7.71 -3.08
CA ARG A 202 11.17 -7.84 -4.32
C ARG A 202 10.89 -9.29 -4.63
N LYS A 203 9.62 -9.61 -4.90
CA LYS A 203 9.18 -10.93 -5.34
C LYS A 203 8.23 -10.76 -6.51
N ASN A 204 8.31 -11.64 -7.48
CA ASN A 204 7.37 -11.69 -8.61
C ASN A 204 7.09 -10.31 -9.25
N CYS A 205 8.10 -9.44 -9.30
CA CYS A 205 8.01 -8.16 -9.97
C CYS A 205 8.36 -8.32 -11.46
N GLY A 206 7.60 -7.65 -12.31
CA GLY A 206 7.89 -7.60 -13.74
C GLY A 206 9.05 -6.65 -14.04
N LYS A 207 8.78 -5.50 -14.65
CA LYS A 207 9.81 -4.49 -14.95
C LYS A 207 10.16 -3.69 -13.70
N VAL A 208 11.45 -3.59 -13.38
CA VAL A 208 11.96 -2.78 -12.29
C VAL A 208 12.93 -1.73 -12.83
N THR A 209 12.64 -0.46 -12.57
CA THR A 209 13.52 0.68 -12.89
C THR A 209 13.95 1.33 -11.58
N GLN A 210 15.26 1.40 -11.35
CA GLN A 210 15.84 1.99 -10.14
C GLN A 210 16.99 2.91 -10.52
N ASN A 211 16.91 4.19 -10.10
CA ASN A 211 17.94 5.23 -10.32
C ASN A 211 18.23 5.94 -9.01
#